data_afba0cd40b4ad12d4664a41ad57a00a2
#
_entry.id   afba0cd40b4ad12d4664a41ad57a00a2
#
_cell.length_a   1.000
_cell.length_b   1.000
_cell.length_c   1.000
_cell.angle_alpha   90.00
_cell.angle_beta   90.00
_cell.angle_gamma   90.00
#
_symmetry.space_group_name_H-M   'P 1'
#
loop_
_entity.id
_entity.type
_entity.pdbx_description
1 polymer ?
#
loop_
_entity_poly.entity_id
_entity_poly.type
_entity_poly.pdbx_seq_one_letter_code
_entity_poly.pdbx_strand_id
1 'polypeptide(L)'
;ALTTNREWNTKIVSTKSGEFVSEMLDEFEELWNHPNTYSYNAFIGAYRVHYEEYKKVKQKEEIKLPSKQLIPNSMQKAFISNLRKLRNENESKSLLISATGTGKTYASAFALQDQNPKKALFLVHREQIAKQALQSYKNVFKNTKTFGLLSGNSKDTDVDYLFATMQTMSKKEVYSSFAPDTFDTIIIDEAHRIGAKSYQEIMEYFKPKFWLGMSASPER
;
A
#
# COMPACT_ATOMS: atom_id res chain seq x y z
N ALA A 1 3.78 9.54 21.73
CA ALA A 1 4.38 10.26 20.60
C ALA A 1 4.94 9.32 19.51
N LEU A 2 5.34 8.08 19.84
CA LEU A 2 5.86 7.10 18.88
C LEU A 2 4.78 6.25 18.18
N THR A 3 3.52 6.51 18.44
CA THR A 3 2.38 5.76 17.87
C THR A 3 1.75 6.42 16.64
N THR A 4 2.15 7.63 16.30
CA THR A 4 1.74 8.34 15.08
C THR A 4 2.98 8.67 14.26
N ASN A 5 3.21 7.89 13.19
CA ASN A 5 4.26 8.20 12.22
C ASN A 5 3.95 9.54 11.53
N ARG A 6 4.79 10.53 11.77
CA ARG A 6 4.93 11.70 10.89
C ARG A 6 6.18 11.48 10.05
N GLU A 7 6.00 11.12 8.79
CA GLU A 7 7.12 11.06 7.84
C GLU A 7 7.37 12.44 7.25
N TRP A 8 8.55 12.96 7.53
CA TRP A 8 9.06 14.18 6.92
C TRP A 8 10.06 13.78 5.84
N ASN A 9 9.65 13.80 4.59
CA ASN A 9 10.51 13.55 3.44
C ASN A 9 10.83 14.88 2.73
N THR A 10 11.60 15.73 3.38
CA THR A 10 12.08 16.98 2.77
C THR A 10 13.58 16.86 2.51
N LYS A 11 13.99 16.96 1.24
CA LYS A 11 15.41 17.08 0.90
C LYS A 11 15.82 18.52 1.07
N ILE A 12 16.57 18.81 2.14
CA ILE A 12 17.13 20.13 2.40
C ILE A 12 18.55 20.16 1.81
N VAL A 13 18.81 21.08 0.89
CA VAL A 13 20.16 21.38 0.42
C VAL A 13 20.63 22.61 1.17
N SER A 14 21.56 22.42 2.11
CA SER A 14 22.18 23.51 2.86
C SER A 14 23.33 24.12 2.05
N THR A 15 23.31 25.44 1.91
CA THR A 15 24.51 26.24 1.66
C THR A 15 25.13 26.61 3.02
N LYS A 16 26.45 26.84 3.09
CA LYS A 16 27.20 27.11 4.33
C LYS A 16 26.68 28.27 5.20
N SER A 17 25.66 29.01 4.76
CA SER A 17 25.07 30.19 5.43
C SER A 17 23.54 30.14 5.45
N GLY A 18 22.91 28.96 5.40
CA GLY A 18 21.45 28.86 5.36
C GLY A 18 20.82 29.02 6.76
N GLU A 19 20.08 30.11 7.00
CA GLU A 19 19.28 30.36 8.22
C GLU A 19 18.46 29.15 8.66
N PHE A 20 17.86 28.44 7.72
CA PHE A 20 17.00 27.29 8.00
C PHE A 20 17.71 26.11 8.70
N VAL A 21 19.00 25.86 8.37
CA VAL A 21 19.77 24.79 9.04
C VAL A 21 20.16 25.21 10.44
N SER A 22 20.46 26.49 10.63
CA SER A 22 20.72 27.06 11.97
C SER A 22 19.49 26.93 12.85
N GLU A 23 18.32 27.35 12.38
CA GLU A 23 17.06 27.24 13.11
C GLU A 23 16.74 25.77 13.48
N MET A 24 16.96 24.83 12.56
CA MET A 24 16.76 23.40 12.86
C MET A 24 17.72 22.85 13.91
N LEU A 25 18.99 23.34 13.92
CA LEU A 25 19.96 22.92 14.91
C LEU A 25 19.62 23.51 16.28
N ASP A 26 19.19 24.75 16.32
CA ASP A 26 18.77 25.46 17.55
C ASP A 26 17.52 24.74 18.15
N GLU A 27 16.52 24.40 17.33
CA GLU A 27 15.36 23.66 17.77
C GLU A 27 15.73 22.23 18.23
N PHE A 28 16.67 21.58 17.54
CA PHE A 28 17.17 20.27 17.97
C PHE A 28 17.88 20.35 19.32
N GLU A 29 18.74 21.36 19.54
CA GLU A 29 19.43 21.53 20.80
C GLU A 29 18.47 21.88 21.95
N GLU A 30 17.44 22.69 21.69
CA GLU A 30 16.38 22.98 22.65
C GLU A 30 15.64 21.71 23.06
N LEU A 31 15.22 20.90 22.10
CA LEU A 31 14.56 19.63 22.34
C LEU A 31 15.48 18.63 23.05
N TRP A 32 16.76 18.58 22.67
CA TRP A 32 17.75 17.67 23.25
C TRP A 32 18.03 18.00 24.73
N ASN A 33 18.09 19.26 25.06
CA ASN A 33 18.33 19.75 26.42
C ASN A 33 17.06 19.93 27.25
N HIS A 34 15.87 19.61 26.66
CA HIS A 34 14.60 19.79 27.37
C HIS A 34 14.51 18.87 28.59
N PRO A 35 14.01 19.36 29.76
CA PRO A 35 13.90 18.56 30.99
C PRO A 35 13.14 17.22 30.85
N ASN A 36 12.26 17.13 29.87
CA ASN A 36 11.49 15.91 29.56
C ASN A 36 12.16 15.01 28.50
N THR A 37 13.37 15.31 28.09
CA THR A 37 14.16 14.49 27.17
C THR A 37 15.00 13.50 27.96
N TYR A 38 14.81 12.22 27.69
CA TYR A 38 15.51 11.14 28.38
C TYR A 38 16.52 10.48 27.45
N SER A 39 17.69 10.12 27.99
CA SER A 39 18.65 9.29 27.25
C SER A 39 18.04 7.92 26.94
N TYR A 40 18.51 7.26 25.89
CA TYR A 40 18.07 5.92 25.50
C TYR A 40 18.11 4.94 26.68
N ASN A 41 19.22 4.93 27.44
CA ASN A 41 19.40 4.01 28.57
C ASN A 41 18.42 4.26 29.72
N ALA A 42 18.07 5.52 29.97
CA ALA A 42 17.09 5.88 31.02
C ALA A 42 15.64 5.53 30.60
N PHE A 43 15.35 5.63 29.30
CA PHE A 43 14.00 5.48 28.76
C PHE A 43 13.64 4.06 28.39
N ILE A 44 14.61 3.27 27.83
CA ILE A 44 14.30 2.03 27.14
C ILE A 44 13.66 0.95 28.02
N GLY A 45 14.03 0.89 29.31
CA GLY A 45 13.48 -0.07 30.25
C GLY A 45 11.98 0.15 30.47
N ALA A 46 11.59 1.36 30.82
CA ALA A 46 10.19 1.75 31.01
C ALA A 46 9.38 1.64 29.71
N TYR A 47 9.97 2.01 28.58
CA TYR A 47 9.33 1.89 27.26
C TYR A 47 9.02 0.45 26.89
N ARG A 48 9.96 -0.50 27.12
CA ARG A 48 9.74 -1.93 26.83
C ARG A 48 8.57 -2.48 27.62
N VAL A 49 8.48 -2.19 28.92
CA VAL A 49 7.36 -2.63 29.76
C VAL A 49 6.04 -2.09 29.21
N HIS A 50 5.98 -0.79 28.97
CA HIS A 50 4.77 -0.14 28.45
C HIS A 50 4.38 -0.63 27.04
N TYR A 51 5.36 -0.90 26.19
CA TYR A 51 5.14 -1.44 24.86
C TYR A 51 4.59 -2.88 24.87
N GLU A 52 5.11 -3.72 25.77
CA GLU A 52 4.58 -5.09 25.92
C GLU A 52 3.16 -5.10 26.52
N GLU A 53 2.86 -4.20 27.43
CA GLU A 53 1.50 -4.00 27.94
C GLU A 53 0.57 -3.52 26.83
N TYR A 54 0.98 -2.54 26.04
CA TYR A 54 0.22 -2.03 24.88
C TYR A 54 -0.06 -3.14 23.87
N LYS A 55 0.94 -3.98 23.55
CA LYS A 55 0.75 -5.14 22.68
C LYS A 55 -0.29 -6.11 23.23
N LYS A 56 -0.23 -6.42 24.51
CA LYS A 56 -1.19 -7.34 25.16
C LYS A 56 -2.62 -6.78 25.14
N VAL A 57 -2.78 -5.48 25.38
CA VAL A 57 -4.07 -4.79 25.29
C VAL A 57 -4.58 -4.81 23.86
N LYS A 58 -3.75 -4.45 22.89
CA LYS A 58 -4.12 -4.44 21.47
C LYS A 58 -4.50 -5.82 20.96
N GLN A 59 -3.77 -6.88 21.35
CA GLN A 59 -4.13 -8.26 20.99
C GLN A 59 -5.48 -8.68 21.64
N LYS A 60 -5.75 -8.24 22.88
CA LYS A 60 -7.04 -8.51 23.53
C LYS A 60 -8.20 -7.74 22.90
N GLU A 61 -7.94 -6.53 22.40
CA GLU A 61 -8.93 -5.73 21.68
C GLU A 61 -9.23 -6.31 20.28
N GLU A 62 -8.21 -6.80 19.57
CA GLU A 62 -8.40 -7.51 18.30
C GLU A 62 -9.24 -8.79 18.42
N ILE A 63 -9.18 -9.46 19.57
CA ILE A 63 -9.97 -10.67 19.87
C ILE A 63 -11.42 -10.33 20.29
N LYS A 64 -11.70 -9.14 20.81
CA LYS A 64 -13.01 -8.75 21.38
C LYS A 64 -13.86 -7.82 20.51
N LEU A 65 -13.32 -7.24 19.45
CA LEU A 65 -14.13 -6.43 18.54
C LEU A 65 -14.95 -7.37 17.65
N PRO A 66 -16.29 -7.33 17.71
CA PRO A 66 -17.08 -7.90 16.62
C PRO A 66 -16.55 -7.28 15.34
N SER A 67 -16.32 -8.09 14.33
CA SER A 67 -15.72 -7.67 13.05
C SER A 67 -16.49 -6.44 12.54
N LYS A 68 -15.97 -5.26 12.84
CA LYS A 68 -16.56 -4.01 12.37
C LYS A 68 -16.63 -4.14 10.87
N GLN A 69 -17.84 -4.19 10.33
CA GLN A 69 -18.01 -4.32 8.90
C GLN A 69 -17.34 -3.09 8.27
N LEU A 70 -16.28 -3.32 7.52
CA LEU A 70 -15.57 -2.25 6.83
C LEU A 70 -16.53 -1.67 5.79
N ILE A 71 -16.85 -0.38 5.93
CA ILE A 71 -17.77 0.34 5.05
C ILE A 71 -16.92 1.36 4.27
N PRO A 72 -17.07 1.44 2.94
CA PRO A 72 -16.37 2.43 2.14
C PRO A 72 -16.70 3.86 2.60
N ASN A 73 -15.67 4.70 2.75
CA ASN A 73 -15.84 6.13 3.02
C ASN A 73 -16.35 6.89 1.78
N SER A 74 -16.60 8.20 1.91
CA SER A 74 -17.15 9.03 0.81
C SER A 74 -16.28 9.01 -0.45
N MET A 75 -14.95 9.12 -0.31
CA MET A 75 -13.99 9.06 -1.42
C MET A 75 -14.03 7.69 -2.10
N GLN A 76 -14.03 6.62 -1.33
CA GLN A 76 -14.06 5.25 -1.85
C GLN A 76 -15.38 4.95 -2.57
N LYS A 77 -16.52 5.44 -2.06
CA LYS A 77 -17.82 5.33 -2.73
C LYS A 77 -17.86 6.09 -4.07
N ALA A 78 -17.33 7.31 -4.09
CA ALA A 78 -17.23 8.11 -5.32
C ALA A 78 -16.33 7.41 -6.36
N PHE A 79 -15.20 6.86 -5.92
CA PHE A 79 -14.29 6.10 -6.77
C PHE A 79 -14.97 4.87 -7.38
N ILE A 80 -15.67 4.05 -6.59
CA ILE A 80 -16.41 2.88 -7.08
C ILE A 80 -17.47 3.30 -8.11
N SER A 81 -18.22 4.37 -7.83
CA SER A 81 -19.23 4.89 -8.75
C SER A 81 -18.62 5.32 -10.09
N ASN A 82 -17.47 6.00 -10.07
CA ASN A 82 -16.76 6.40 -11.28
C ASN A 82 -16.23 5.20 -12.07
N LEU A 83 -15.69 4.19 -11.39
CA LEU A 83 -15.25 2.96 -12.04
C LEU A 83 -16.39 2.21 -12.73
N ARG A 84 -17.59 2.18 -12.13
CA ARG A 84 -18.77 1.59 -12.77
C ARG A 84 -19.12 2.33 -14.07
N LYS A 85 -19.08 3.67 -14.07
CA LYS A 85 -19.34 4.48 -15.28
C LYS A 85 -18.33 4.15 -16.38
N LEU A 86 -17.02 4.18 -16.07
CA LEU A 86 -15.97 3.87 -17.04
C LEU A 86 -16.14 2.46 -17.65
N ARG A 87 -16.51 1.47 -16.83
CA ARG A 87 -16.76 0.12 -17.35
C ARG A 87 -17.99 0.04 -18.25
N ASN A 88 -19.05 0.78 -17.93
CA ASN A 88 -20.24 0.87 -18.80
C ASN A 88 -19.92 1.56 -20.14
N GLU A 89 -18.91 2.42 -20.16
CA GLU A 89 -18.39 3.08 -21.37
C GLU A 89 -17.36 2.21 -22.10
N ASN A 90 -17.16 0.96 -21.66
CA ASN A 90 -16.17 0.01 -22.19
C ASN A 90 -14.70 0.48 -22.06
N GLU A 91 -14.42 1.38 -21.11
CA GLU A 91 -13.06 1.75 -20.80
C GLU A 91 -12.31 0.61 -20.13
N SER A 92 -11.10 0.34 -20.57
CA SER A 92 -10.26 -0.76 -20.07
C SER A 92 -9.17 -0.31 -19.09
N LYS A 93 -9.08 0.99 -18.80
CA LYS A 93 -8.03 1.56 -17.95
C LYS A 93 -8.59 2.68 -17.06
N SER A 94 -8.07 2.77 -15.85
CA SER A 94 -8.35 3.89 -14.93
C SER A 94 -7.14 4.20 -14.05
N LEU A 95 -7.06 5.45 -13.59
CA LEU A 95 -6.04 5.90 -12.65
C LEU A 95 -6.71 6.54 -11.43
N LEU A 96 -6.41 6.03 -10.24
CA LEU A 96 -6.77 6.64 -8.96
C LEU A 96 -5.62 7.50 -8.46
N ILE A 97 -5.81 8.81 -8.48
CA ILE A 97 -4.87 9.76 -7.88
C ILE A 97 -5.45 10.18 -6.53
N SER A 98 -4.72 9.91 -5.45
CA SER A 98 -5.14 10.27 -4.11
C SER A 98 -3.93 10.29 -3.17
N ALA A 99 -3.84 11.23 -2.25
CA ALA A 99 -2.72 11.39 -1.33
C ALA A 99 -2.41 10.09 -0.53
N THR A 100 -1.21 10.01 0.03
CA THR A 100 -0.86 8.91 0.95
C THR A 100 -1.78 8.92 2.17
N GLY A 101 -2.09 7.75 2.71
CA GLY A 101 -2.96 7.65 3.90
C GLY A 101 -4.46 7.79 3.66
N THR A 102 -4.93 8.12 2.46
CA THR A 102 -6.37 8.25 2.14
C THR A 102 -7.11 6.93 2.03
N GLY A 103 -6.39 5.80 2.07
CA GLY A 103 -7.00 4.48 1.96
C GLY A 103 -7.15 3.97 0.53
N LYS A 104 -6.23 4.31 -0.39
CA LYS A 104 -6.20 3.82 -1.78
C LYS A 104 -6.29 2.29 -1.88
N THR A 105 -5.55 1.58 -1.04
CA THR A 105 -5.57 0.11 -1.00
C THR A 105 -6.97 -0.43 -0.66
N TYR A 106 -7.66 0.18 0.31
CA TYR A 106 -9.04 -0.17 0.61
C TYR A 106 -9.99 0.23 -0.51
N ALA A 107 -9.75 1.38 -1.16
CA ALA A 107 -10.55 1.81 -2.32
C ALA A 107 -10.49 0.77 -3.44
N SER A 108 -9.29 0.27 -3.77
CA SER A 108 -9.13 -0.79 -4.78
C SER A 108 -9.75 -2.12 -4.33
N ALA A 109 -9.64 -2.48 -3.04
CA ALA A 109 -10.27 -3.69 -2.52
C ALA A 109 -11.80 -3.63 -2.63
N PHE A 110 -12.43 -2.53 -2.24
CA PHE A 110 -13.87 -2.35 -2.39
C PHE A 110 -14.30 -2.28 -3.86
N ALA A 111 -13.49 -1.68 -4.73
CA ALA A 111 -13.75 -1.66 -6.17
C ALA A 111 -13.72 -3.07 -6.78
N LEU A 112 -12.78 -3.92 -6.35
CA LEU A 112 -12.76 -5.32 -6.76
C LEU A 112 -13.90 -6.13 -6.15
N GLN A 113 -14.29 -5.84 -4.91
CA GLN A 113 -15.47 -6.47 -4.30
C GLN A 113 -16.74 -6.15 -5.09
N ASP A 114 -16.88 -4.93 -5.58
CA ASP A 114 -17.97 -4.49 -6.44
C ASP A 114 -17.94 -5.14 -7.82
N GLN A 115 -16.76 -5.22 -8.43
CA GLN A 115 -16.55 -5.81 -9.76
C GLN A 115 -16.60 -7.33 -9.76
N ASN A 116 -16.14 -7.95 -8.67
CA ASN A 116 -16.02 -9.39 -8.46
C ASN A 116 -15.30 -10.15 -9.59
N PRO A 117 -14.09 -9.75 -10.00
CA PRO A 117 -13.34 -10.47 -11.01
C PRO A 117 -13.02 -11.90 -10.51
N LYS A 118 -12.86 -12.84 -11.44
CA LYS A 118 -12.45 -14.21 -11.08
C LYS A 118 -11.02 -14.23 -10.57
N LYS A 119 -10.09 -13.64 -11.33
CA LYS A 119 -8.69 -13.53 -10.94
C LYS A 119 -8.21 -12.08 -11.04
N ALA A 120 -7.45 -11.65 -10.04
CA ALA A 120 -6.84 -10.31 -10.02
C ALA A 120 -5.36 -10.39 -9.63
N LEU A 121 -4.57 -9.48 -10.20
CA LEU A 121 -3.16 -9.28 -9.88
C LEU A 121 -2.96 -7.89 -9.29
N PHE A 122 -2.30 -7.82 -8.13
CA PHE A 122 -1.92 -6.57 -7.47
C PHE A 122 -0.40 -6.41 -7.48
N LEU A 123 0.10 -5.44 -8.23
CA LEU A 123 1.52 -5.19 -8.42
C LEU A 123 2.00 -4.04 -7.55
N VAL A 124 3.05 -4.30 -6.80
CA VAL A 124 3.71 -3.32 -5.93
C VAL A 124 5.23 -3.35 -6.10
N HIS A 125 5.90 -2.31 -5.60
CA HIS A 125 7.35 -2.25 -5.65
C HIS A 125 8.05 -3.05 -4.53
N ARG A 126 7.46 -3.13 -3.33
CA ARG A 126 8.08 -3.75 -2.15
C ARG A 126 7.20 -4.85 -1.56
N GLU A 127 7.84 -5.95 -1.13
CA GLU A 127 7.15 -7.10 -0.52
C GLU A 127 6.34 -6.71 0.73
N GLN A 128 6.86 -5.80 1.57
CA GLN A 128 6.14 -5.35 2.76
C GLN A 128 4.81 -4.68 2.40
N ILE A 129 4.78 -3.88 1.32
CA ILE A 129 3.55 -3.25 0.81
C ILE A 129 2.60 -4.32 0.26
N ALA A 130 3.12 -5.34 -0.45
CA ALA A 130 2.31 -6.46 -0.91
C ALA A 130 1.60 -7.19 0.25
N LYS A 131 2.33 -7.48 1.33
CA LYS A 131 1.79 -8.11 2.54
C LYS A 131 0.70 -7.25 3.21
N GLN A 132 0.92 -5.95 3.32
CA GLN A 132 -0.05 -5.01 3.89
C GLN A 132 -1.31 -4.90 3.02
N ALA A 133 -1.13 -4.82 1.70
CA ALA A 133 -2.25 -4.78 0.76
C ALA A 133 -3.05 -6.09 0.81
N LEU A 134 -2.39 -7.23 0.80
CA LEU A 134 -3.02 -8.55 0.95
C LEU A 134 -3.85 -8.62 2.24
N GLN A 135 -3.31 -8.15 3.37
CA GLN A 135 -4.06 -8.12 4.63
C GLN A 135 -5.28 -7.20 4.56
N SER A 136 -5.16 -6.04 3.93
CA SER A 136 -6.29 -5.12 3.72
C SER A 136 -7.40 -5.76 2.88
N TYR A 137 -7.03 -6.52 1.85
CA TYR A 137 -7.98 -7.27 1.03
C TYR A 137 -8.65 -8.41 1.80
N LYS A 138 -7.90 -9.17 2.60
CA LYS A 138 -8.48 -10.19 3.49
C LYS A 138 -9.52 -9.59 4.43
N ASN A 139 -9.29 -8.38 4.94
CA ASN A 139 -10.25 -7.69 5.81
C ASN A 139 -11.55 -7.31 5.10
N VAL A 140 -11.48 -6.96 3.80
CA VAL A 140 -12.66 -6.61 2.98
C VAL A 140 -13.41 -7.84 2.51
N PHE A 141 -12.68 -8.82 1.96
CA PHE A 141 -13.28 -10.01 1.33
C PHE A 141 -13.58 -11.14 2.32
N LYS A 142 -12.95 -11.10 3.49
CA LYS A 142 -13.03 -12.20 4.48
C LYS A 142 -12.65 -13.53 3.83
N ASN A 143 -13.57 -14.49 3.80
CA ASN A 143 -13.34 -15.84 3.27
C ASN A 143 -13.96 -16.05 1.87
N THR A 144 -14.35 -15.00 1.16
CA THR A 144 -15.02 -15.12 -0.15
C THR A 144 -14.04 -15.27 -1.31
N LYS A 145 -12.76 -15.02 -1.09
CA LYS A 145 -11.67 -15.13 -2.08
C LYS A 145 -10.43 -15.72 -1.43
N THR A 146 -9.61 -16.37 -2.25
CA THR A 146 -8.27 -16.84 -1.88
C THR A 146 -7.22 -15.81 -2.26
N PHE A 147 -6.17 -15.71 -1.44
CA PHE A 147 -5.12 -14.69 -1.58
C PHE A 147 -3.74 -15.30 -1.48
N GLY A 148 -2.87 -14.98 -2.41
CA GLY A 148 -1.49 -15.43 -2.44
C GLY A 148 -0.49 -14.29 -2.60
N LEU A 149 0.76 -14.57 -2.25
CA LEU A 149 1.88 -13.66 -2.39
C LEU A 149 2.94 -14.26 -3.31
N LEU A 150 3.37 -13.49 -4.31
CA LEU A 150 4.47 -13.82 -5.19
C LEU A 150 5.61 -12.80 -5.00
N SER A 151 6.65 -13.21 -4.29
CA SER A 151 7.83 -12.41 -4.00
C SER A 151 9.08 -13.29 -4.05
N GLY A 152 10.26 -12.73 -3.73
CA GLY A 152 11.50 -13.53 -3.64
C GLY A 152 11.39 -14.72 -2.69
N ASN A 153 10.57 -14.62 -1.65
CA ASN A 153 10.45 -15.60 -0.57
C ASN A 153 9.12 -16.38 -0.57
N SER A 154 8.16 -16.05 -1.42
CA SER A 154 6.84 -16.70 -1.46
C SER A 154 6.39 -16.90 -2.90
N LYS A 155 5.84 -18.09 -3.20
CA LYS A 155 5.38 -18.50 -4.54
C LYS A 155 3.97 -19.11 -4.50
N ASP A 156 3.07 -18.50 -3.75
CA ASP A 156 1.70 -18.95 -3.63
C ASP A 156 0.85 -18.32 -4.74
N THR A 157 0.70 -19.03 -5.86
CA THR A 157 0.14 -18.51 -7.12
C THR A 157 -1.22 -19.11 -7.50
N ASP A 158 -1.62 -20.24 -6.91
CA ASP A 158 -2.93 -20.85 -7.20
C ASP A 158 -4.03 -20.25 -6.31
N VAL A 159 -4.38 -19.02 -6.61
CA VAL A 159 -5.30 -18.19 -5.84
C VAL A 159 -6.17 -17.32 -6.75
N ASP A 160 -7.25 -16.77 -6.19
CA ASP A 160 -8.11 -15.82 -6.91
C ASP A 160 -7.39 -14.47 -7.08
N TYR A 161 -6.79 -13.96 -6.00
CA TYR A 161 -6.12 -12.65 -6.00
C TYR A 161 -4.66 -12.79 -5.60
N LEU A 162 -3.78 -12.50 -6.55
CA LEU A 162 -2.34 -12.61 -6.40
C LEU A 162 -1.73 -11.24 -6.13
N PHE A 163 -0.94 -11.13 -5.06
CA PHE A 163 -0.15 -9.94 -4.74
C PHE A 163 1.30 -10.22 -5.11
N ALA A 164 1.89 -9.39 -5.96
CA ALA A 164 3.24 -9.64 -6.45
C ALA A 164 4.10 -8.39 -6.40
N THR A 165 5.42 -8.60 -6.19
CA THR A 165 6.37 -7.53 -6.38
C THR A 165 6.74 -7.40 -7.86
N MET A 166 6.86 -6.16 -8.36
CA MET A 166 7.31 -5.92 -9.74
C MET A 166 8.64 -6.60 -10.03
N GLN A 167 9.58 -6.58 -9.08
CA GLN A 167 10.89 -7.23 -9.24
C GLN A 167 10.78 -8.74 -9.49
N THR A 168 9.79 -9.41 -8.91
CA THR A 168 9.58 -10.85 -9.13
C THR A 168 8.76 -11.07 -10.39
N MET A 169 7.65 -10.34 -10.57
CA MET A 169 6.74 -10.53 -11.69
C MET A 169 7.37 -10.18 -13.04
N SER A 170 8.28 -9.19 -13.10
CA SER A 170 8.94 -8.79 -14.37
C SER A 170 10.00 -9.77 -14.87
N LYS A 171 10.32 -10.83 -14.13
CA LYS A 171 11.17 -11.90 -14.63
C LYS A 171 10.44 -12.69 -15.70
N LYS A 172 11.06 -12.86 -16.87
CA LYS A 172 10.43 -13.52 -18.03
C LYS A 172 9.89 -14.91 -17.69
N GLU A 173 10.68 -15.70 -16.98
CA GLU A 173 10.30 -17.05 -16.53
C GLU A 173 9.09 -17.05 -15.56
N VAL A 174 8.84 -15.92 -14.87
CA VAL A 174 7.72 -15.78 -13.94
C VAL A 174 6.46 -15.36 -14.67
N TYR A 175 6.48 -14.21 -15.37
CA TYR A 175 5.25 -13.76 -16.03
C TYR A 175 4.80 -14.70 -17.14
N SER A 176 5.73 -15.34 -17.89
CA SER A 176 5.37 -16.30 -18.92
C SER A 176 4.82 -17.62 -18.41
N SER A 177 4.89 -17.88 -17.11
CA SER A 177 4.20 -19.03 -16.49
C SER A 177 2.69 -18.84 -16.36
N PHE A 178 2.20 -17.62 -16.56
CA PHE A 178 0.78 -17.29 -16.61
C PHE A 178 0.35 -17.06 -18.07
N ALA A 179 -0.85 -17.45 -18.43
CA ALA A 179 -1.42 -17.06 -19.73
C ALA A 179 -1.66 -15.54 -19.75
N PRO A 180 -1.55 -14.86 -20.91
CA PRO A 180 -1.76 -13.43 -21.00
C PRO A 180 -3.09 -12.91 -20.46
N ASP A 181 -4.14 -13.71 -20.53
CA ASP A 181 -5.50 -13.43 -20.08
C ASP A 181 -5.85 -14.03 -18.71
N THR A 182 -4.84 -14.51 -17.97
CA THR A 182 -5.06 -15.14 -16.64
C THR A 182 -5.80 -14.23 -15.67
N PHE A 183 -5.49 -12.93 -15.68
CA PHE A 183 -6.08 -11.97 -14.75
C PHE A 183 -7.14 -11.11 -15.44
N ASP A 184 -8.35 -11.08 -14.86
CA ASP A 184 -9.42 -10.17 -15.34
C ASP A 184 -9.09 -8.71 -15.05
N THR A 185 -8.46 -8.46 -13.89
CA THR A 185 -8.09 -7.11 -13.45
C THR A 185 -6.66 -7.10 -12.92
N ILE A 186 -5.87 -6.13 -13.38
CA ILE A 186 -4.52 -5.88 -12.85
C ILE A 186 -4.48 -4.49 -12.23
N ILE A 187 -4.00 -4.44 -10.98
CA ILE A 187 -3.81 -3.20 -10.22
C ILE A 187 -2.33 -2.93 -10.10
N ILE A 188 -1.94 -1.69 -10.39
CA ILE A 188 -0.56 -1.22 -10.24
C ILE A 188 -0.53 -0.12 -9.19
N ASP A 189 0.10 -0.41 -8.06
CA ASP A 189 0.40 0.62 -7.07
C ASP A 189 1.65 1.42 -7.50
N GLU A 190 1.73 2.69 -7.12
CA GLU A 190 2.76 3.63 -7.56
C GLU A 190 2.81 3.75 -9.10
N ALA A 191 1.65 3.95 -9.73
CA ALA A 191 1.48 3.97 -11.18
C ALA A 191 2.33 5.03 -11.92
N HIS A 192 2.83 6.05 -11.22
CA HIS A 192 3.81 7.00 -11.78
C HIS A 192 5.11 6.32 -12.25
N ARG A 193 5.37 5.06 -11.87
CA ARG A 193 6.54 4.26 -12.31
C ARG A 193 6.30 3.46 -13.59
N ILE A 194 5.12 3.51 -14.19
CA ILE A 194 4.74 2.72 -15.37
C ILE A 194 5.68 2.95 -16.59
N GLY A 195 6.33 4.12 -16.67
CA GLY A 195 7.34 4.40 -17.71
C GLY A 195 8.60 3.52 -17.65
N ALA A 196 8.86 2.81 -16.55
CA ALA A 196 10.01 1.92 -16.47
C ALA A 196 9.80 0.65 -17.31
N LYS A 197 10.89 0.17 -17.95
CA LYS A 197 10.88 -0.98 -18.87
C LYS A 197 10.18 -2.22 -18.32
N SER A 198 10.42 -2.55 -17.05
CA SER A 198 9.80 -3.70 -16.39
C SER A 198 8.26 -3.64 -16.32
N TYR A 199 7.71 -2.43 -16.18
CA TYR A 199 6.25 -2.25 -16.20
C TYR A 199 5.70 -2.36 -17.62
N GLN A 200 6.42 -1.82 -18.61
CA GLN A 200 6.02 -1.90 -20.02
C GLN A 200 5.97 -3.34 -20.50
N GLU A 201 6.97 -4.17 -20.19
CA GLU A 201 7.00 -5.60 -20.52
C GLU A 201 5.78 -6.35 -19.95
N ILE A 202 5.39 -6.08 -18.70
CA ILE A 202 4.22 -6.66 -18.08
C ILE A 202 2.92 -6.18 -18.74
N MET A 203 2.83 -4.88 -19.06
CA MET A 203 1.64 -4.33 -19.72
C MET A 203 1.49 -4.77 -21.19
N GLU A 204 2.60 -5.07 -21.86
CA GLU A 204 2.58 -5.64 -23.21
C GLU A 204 2.16 -7.12 -23.18
N TYR A 205 2.60 -7.86 -22.18
CA TYR A 205 2.32 -9.29 -22.07
C TYR A 205 0.87 -9.59 -21.64
N PHE A 206 0.44 -9.02 -20.51
CA PHE A 206 -0.88 -9.31 -19.97
C PHE A 206 -1.99 -8.56 -20.70
N LYS A 207 -3.13 -9.22 -20.88
CA LYS A 207 -4.33 -8.71 -21.55
C LYS A 207 -5.55 -8.80 -20.63
N PRO A 208 -5.53 -8.09 -19.47
CA PRO A 208 -6.69 -8.10 -18.57
C PRO A 208 -7.85 -7.33 -19.20
N LYS A 209 -9.05 -7.57 -18.69
CA LYS A 209 -10.24 -6.77 -19.04
C LYS A 209 -10.14 -5.35 -18.52
N PHE A 210 -9.43 -5.15 -17.39
CA PHE A 210 -9.29 -3.84 -16.77
C PHE A 210 -7.95 -3.61 -16.08
N TRP A 211 -7.35 -2.45 -16.33
CA TRP A 211 -6.17 -1.94 -15.64
C TRP A 211 -6.55 -0.85 -14.65
N LEU A 212 -6.10 -0.96 -13.41
CA LEU A 212 -6.25 0.08 -12.40
C LEU A 212 -4.87 0.55 -11.92
N GLY A 213 -4.48 1.76 -12.30
CA GLY A 213 -3.33 2.44 -11.71
C GLY A 213 -3.72 3.16 -10.42
N MET A 214 -2.82 3.19 -9.44
CA MET A 214 -2.95 4.01 -8.23
C MET A 214 -1.69 4.83 -8.02
N SER A 215 -1.82 6.12 -7.72
CA SER A 215 -0.69 7.00 -7.44
C SER A 215 -1.03 8.04 -6.37
N ALA A 216 -0.02 8.47 -5.63
CA ALA A 216 -0.15 9.59 -4.70
C ALA A 216 0.04 10.94 -5.38
N SER A 217 0.78 10.97 -6.51
CA SER A 217 1.04 12.18 -7.28
C SER A 217 0.63 12.00 -8.74
N PRO A 218 0.03 13.03 -9.38
CA PRO A 218 -0.39 12.96 -10.78
C PRO A 218 0.78 12.98 -11.78
N GLU A 219 1.94 13.48 -11.36
CA GLU A 219 3.06 13.78 -12.25
C GLU A 219 4.40 13.24 -11.74
N ARG A 220 5.13 12.64 -12.66
CA ARG A 220 6.59 12.75 -12.84
C ARG A 220 6.90 12.65 -14.32
#